data_246cc5dba37ce3033de19e7a29f110b7
#
_entry.id   246cc5dba37ce3033de19e7a29f110b7
#
_cell.length_a   1.000
_cell.length_b   1.000
_cell.length_c   1.000
_cell.angle_alpha   90.00
_cell.angle_beta   90.00
_cell.angle_gamma   90.00
#
_symmetry.space_group_name_H-M   'P 1'
#
loop_
_entity.id
_entity.type
_entity.pdbx_description
1 polymer ?
#
loop_
_entity_poly.entity_id
_entity_poly.type
_entity_poly.pdbx_seq_one_letter_code
_entity_poly.pdbx_strand_id
1 'polypeptide(L)'
;MVQYIFQLIGFLAVLSLAGCASTPEPVVPVSKPTSPAVFEPEPPSTTTETQVIASVKPENNVFFEQGSSDLDETGRATLRLHAERLKANPKTRVTLIGYAESFGSRAMSIAIADKRVTVVYAQLRAYGVPSRQLLRANMGVEKNSKVCQSQDCRSLMRRVELRYAKGR
;
A
#
# COMPACT_ATOMS: atom_id res chain seq x y z
N MET A 1 -49.02 7.57 -27.89
CA MET A 1 -49.37 6.35 -28.62
C MET A 1 -48.81 5.20 -27.82
N VAL A 2 -49.72 4.63 -27.05
CA VAL A 2 -50.29 3.29 -27.23
C VAL A 2 -49.29 2.20 -26.75
N GLN A 3 -49.45 1.76 -25.49
CA GLN A 3 -50.17 0.54 -25.08
C GLN A 3 -49.45 -0.76 -25.51
N TYR A 4 -49.14 -1.56 -24.51
CA TYR A 4 -49.57 -2.95 -24.31
C TYR A 4 -49.10 -3.35 -22.91
N ILE A 5 -49.90 -3.37 -21.91
CA ILE A 5 -50.97 -4.27 -21.45
C ILE A 5 -50.51 -5.73 -21.28
N PHE A 6 -50.54 -6.11 -19.99
CA PHE A 6 -50.93 -7.39 -19.41
C PHE A 6 -50.42 -8.71 -20.02
N GLN A 7 -49.72 -9.47 -19.18
CA GLN A 7 -50.21 -10.79 -18.86
C GLN A 7 -49.75 -11.23 -17.47
N LEU A 8 -50.72 -11.31 -16.61
CA LEU A 8 -50.80 -12.15 -15.42
C LEU A 8 -50.79 -13.62 -15.86
N ILE A 9 -49.98 -14.47 -15.26
CA ILE A 9 -50.33 -15.84 -14.95
C ILE A 9 -49.53 -16.24 -13.72
N GLY A 10 -50.26 -16.47 -12.64
CA GLY A 10 -49.78 -17.08 -11.41
C GLY A 10 -49.45 -18.55 -11.59
N PHE A 11 -48.48 -19.01 -10.87
CA PHE A 11 -48.34 -20.40 -10.59
C PHE A 11 -48.01 -20.62 -9.11
N LEU A 12 -48.84 -21.39 -8.58
CA LEU A 12 -49.11 -21.94 -7.27
C LEU A 12 -47.88 -22.54 -6.59
N ALA A 13 -47.88 -22.39 -5.30
CA ALA A 13 -46.96 -22.97 -4.33
C ALA A 13 -46.80 -24.49 -4.48
N VAL A 14 -45.56 -24.95 -4.32
CA VAL A 14 -45.27 -26.29 -3.80
C VAL A 14 -44.18 -26.15 -2.73
N LEU A 15 -44.63 -26.33 -1.50
CA LEU A 15 -43.88 -26.47 -0.28
C LEU A 15 -43.28 -27.89 -0.25
N SER A 16 -41.98 -28.02 -0.46
CA SER A 16 -41.27 -29.29 -0.27
C SER A 16 -40.31 -29.14 0.91
N LEU A 17 -40.74 -29.66 2.07
CA LEU A 17 -39.85 -29.97 3.18
C LEU A 17 -38.97 -31.17 2.75
N ALA A 18 -37.70 -30.96 2.55
CA ALA A 18 -36.74 -32.05 2.46
C ALA A 18 -35.80 -31.96 3.68
N GLY A 19 -35.86 -32.97 4.51
CA GLY A 19 -35.18 -33.07 5.79
C GLY A 19 -33.67 -33.16 5.65
N CYS A 20 -32.99 -32.59 6.65
CA CYS A 20 -31.55 -32.76 6.88
C CYS A 20 -31.28 -34.22 7.31
N ALA A 21 -30.72 -35.03 6.43
CA ALA A 21 -30.06 -36.26 6.80
C ALA A 21 -28.61 -35.94 7.18
N SER A 22 -28.32 -35.95 8.46
CA SER A 22 -26.95 -35.90 8.98
C SER A 22 -26.27 -37.23 8.70
N THR A 23 -25.37 -37.28 7.77
CA THR A 23 -24.46 -38.40 7.53
C THR A 23 -23.34 -38.33 8.55
N PRO A 24 -23.09 -39.39 9.37
CA PRO A 24 -21.94 -39.41 10.26
C PRO A 24 -20.64 -39.54 9.43
N GLU A 25 -19.74 -38.57 9.58
CA GLU A 25 -18.40 -38.63 9.04
C GLU A 25 -17.60 -39.78 9.63
N PRO A 26 -16.82 -40.53 8.83
CA PRO A 26 -15.97 -41.60 9.37
C PRO A 26 -14.83 -40.98 10.19
N VAL A 27 -14.73 -41.41 11.44
CA VAL A 27 -13.69 -41.06 12.38
C VAL A 27 -12.35 -41.56 11.84
N VAL A 28 -11.52 -40.64 11.35
CA VAL A 28 -10.13 -40.93 10.98
C VAL A 28 -9.32 -41.07 12.29
N PRO A 29 -8.51 -42.12 12.47
CA PRO A 29 -7.72 -42.27 13.70
C PRO A 29 -6.73 -41.13 13.84
N VAL A 30 -6.85 -40.37 14.94
CA VAL A 30 -5.95 -39.30 15.34
C VAL A 30 -4.56 -39.92 15.55
N SER A 31 -3.65 -39.63 14.62
CA SER A 31 -2.23 -39.88 14.78
C SER A 31 -1.70 -39.05 15.94
N LYS A 32 -1.01 -39.72 16.86
CA LYS A 32 -0.36 -39.21 18.05
C LYS A 32 0.36 -37.88 17.78
N PRO A 33 0.16 -36.82 18.59
CA PRO A 33 0.81 -35.56 18.39
C PRO A 33 2.32 -35.73 18.55
N THR A 34 3.07 -35.56 17.47
CA THR A 34 4.50 -35.30 17.48
C THR A 34 4.71 -33.98 18.24
N SER A 35 5.59 -34.06 19.24
CA SER A 35 6.02 -32.95 20.10
C SER A 35 6.09 -31.62 19.36
N PRO A 36 5.45 -30.55 19.86
CA PRO A 36 5.60 -29.26 19.23
C PRO A 36 7.07 -28.85 19.27
N ALA A 37 7.66 -28.61 18.11
CA ALA A 37 8.89 -27.87 18.03
C ALA A 37 8.63 -26.54 18.78
N VAL A 38 9.41 -26.32 19.83
CA VAL A 38 9.42 -25.07 20.58
C VAL A 38 9.81 -24.00 19.58
N PHE A 39 8.81 -23.30 19.07
CA PHE A 39 9.00 -22.06 18.33
C PHE A 39 9.45 -21.05 19.38
N GLU A 40 10.76 -20.92 19.56
CA GLU A 40 11.34 -19.83 20.33
C GLU A 40 10.93 -18.53 19.63
N PRO A 41 10.08 -17.69 20.24
CA PRO A 41 9.71 -16.43 19.62
C PRO A 41 10.98 -15.60 19.51
N GLU A 42 11.42 -15.32 18.27
CA GLU A 42 12.44 -14.28 18.06
C GLU A 42 12.00 -13.04 18.86
N PRO A 43 12.91 -12.48 19.69
CA PRO A 43 12.57 -11.30 20.47
C PRO A 43 12.05 -10.22 19.49
N PRO A 44 10.92 -9.58 19.79
CA PRO A 44 10.39 -8.54 18.91
C PRO A 44 11.48 -7.50 18.74
N SER A 45 11.97 -7.36 17.50
CA SER A 45 12.95 -6.33 17.14
C SER A 45 12.30 -4.99 17.44
N THR A 46 12.55 -4.47 18.64
CA THR A 46 12.02 -3.17 19.07
C THR A 46 12.75 -2.09 18.29
N THR A 47 12.24 -1.78 17.11
CA THR A 47 12.76 -0.68 16.31
C THR A 47 12.59 0.62 17.10
N THR A 48 13.67 1.29 17.38
CA THR A 48 13.66 2.59 18.07
C THR A 48 13.43 3.72 17.08
N GLU A 49 12.94 4.87 17.57
CA GLU A 49 12.74 6.07 16.74
C GLU A 49 14.03 6.50 16.03
N THR A 50 15.17 6.44 16.72
CA THR A 50 16.49 6.74 16.14
C THR A 50 16.82 5.84 14.95
N GLN A 51 16.50 4.55 15.03
CA GLN A 51 16.71 3.61 13.92
C GLN A 51 15.78 3.94 12.74
N VAL A 52 14.54 4.33 13.00
CA VAL A 52 13.62 4.76 11.95
C VAL A 52 14.17 5.99 11.23
N ILE A 53 14.59 7.02 11.95
CA ILE A 53 15.19 8.24 11.39
C ILE A 53 16.40 7.87 10.53
N ALA A 54 17.32 7.06 11.04
CA ALA A 54 18.53 6.66 10.33
C ALA A 54 18.26 5.80 9.07
N SER A 55 17.12 5.12 9.00
CA SER A 55 16.76 4.27 7.86
C SER A 55 16.23 5.03 6.64
N VAL A 56 15.74 6.26 6.84
CA VAL A 56 15.16 7.08 5.77
C VAL A 56 16.25 7.90 5.10
N LYS A 57 16.58 7.57 3.85
CA LYS A 57 17.61 8.24 3.05
C LYS A 57 17.02 9.42 2.30
N PRO A 58 17.39 10.67 2.62
CA PRO A 58 16.79 11.85 1.98
C PRO A 58 16.92 11.87 0.46
N GLU A 59 18.04 11.38 -0.06
CA GLU A 59 18.32 11.37 -1.50
C GLU A 59 17.37 10.51 -2.34
N ASN A 60 16.66 9.58 -1.71
CA ASN A 60 15.69 8.70 -2.38
C ASN A 60 14.23 8.99 -1.96
N ASN A 61 14.01 10.11 -1.28
CA ASN A 61 12.70 10.45 -0.76
C ASN A 61 12.30 11.88 -1.10
N VAL A 62 11.04 12.07 -1.38
CA VAL A 62 10.39 13.38 -1.50
C VAL A 62 9.45 13.54 -0.32
N PHE A 63 9.66 14.56 0.48
CA PHE A 63 8.88 14.83 1.68
C PHE A 63 7.76 15.82 1.41
N PHE A 64 6.75 15.80 2.28
CA PHE A 64 5.56 16.63 2.16
C PHE A 64 5.20 17.27 3.49
N GLU A 65 4.70 18.49 3.42
CA GLU A 65 4.14 19.17 4.58
C GLU A 65 2.91 18.44 5.12
N GLN A 66 2.60 18.69 6.37
CA GLN A 66 1.43 18.10 7.01
C GLN A 66 0.15 18.51 6.30
N GLY A 67 -0.69 17.54 5.97
CA GLY A 67 -1.93 17.77 5.22
C GLY A 67 -1.76 18.09 3.75
N SER A 68 -0.54 18.37 3.27
CA SER A 68 -0.27 18.69 1.86
C SER A 68 0.12 17.48 1.01
N SER A 69 -0.12 17.61 -0.28
CA SER A 69 0.41 16.75 -1.34
C SER A 69 1.12 17.58 -2.41
N ASP A 70 1.42 18.84 -2.14
CA ASP A 70 2.11 19.72 -3.06
C ASP A 70 3.62 19.55 -2.94
N LEU A 71 4.32 19.65 -4.06
CA LEU A 71 5.77 19.59 -4.10
C LEU A 71 6.36 20.98 -3.79
N ASP A 72 7.24 21.02 -2.83
CA ASP A 72 8.09 22.17 -2.59
C ASP A 72 9.27 22.24 -3.59
N GLU A 73 10.11 23.25 -3.50
CA GLU A 73 11.25 23.41 -4.41
C GLU A 73 12.30 22.31 -4.19
N THR A 74 12.51 21.88 -2.95
CA THR A 74 13.44 20.78 -2.61
C THR A 74 12.99 19.47 -3.25
N GLY A 75 11.71 19.15 -3.13
CA GLY A 75 11.12 17.97 -3.77
C GLY A 75 11.22 18.01 -5.29
N ARG A 76 10.98 19.19 -5.90
CA ARG A 76 11.14 19.36 -7.36
C ARG A 76 12.59 19.20 -7.79
N ALA A 77 13.56 19.75 -7.04
CA ALA A 77 14.98 19.59 -7.32
C ALA A 77 15.41 18.12 -7.23
N THR A 78 15.00 17.41 -6.18
CA THR A 78 15.24 15.97 -6.02
C THR A 78 14.67 15.18 -7.21
N LEU A 79 13.44 15.46 -7.61
CA LEU A 79 12.81 14.76 -8.74
C LEU A 79 13.48 15.08 -10.09
N ARG A 80 14.05 16.28 -10.26
CA ARG A 80 14.83 16.62 -11.47
C ARG A 80 16.06 15.75 -11.60
N LEU A 81 16.83 15.56 -10.50
CA LEU A 81 17.99 14.67 -10.48
C LEU A 81 17.63 13.22 -10.81
N HIS A 82 16.53 12.72 -10.22
CA HIS A 82 16.03 11.38 -10.52
C HIS A 82 15.57 11.24 -11.97
N ALA A 83 14.93 12.27 -12.53
CA ALA A 83 14.49 12.26 -13.92
C ALA A 83 15.68 12.18 -14.89
N GLU A 84 16.75 12.93 -14.64
CA GLU A 84 17.98 12.86 -15.45
C GLU A 84 18.61 11.48 -15.37
N ARG A 85 18.73 10.91 -14.18
CA ARG A 85 19.23 9.54 -13.98
C ARG A 85 18.42 8.50 -14.74
N LEU A 86 17.08 8.60 -14.71
CA LEU A 86 16.19 7.66 -15.39
C LEU A 86 16.26 7.82 -16.91
N LYS A 87 16.33 9.04 -17.43
CA LYS A 87 16.50 9.31 -18.88
C LYS A 87 17.84 8.78 -19.41
N ALA A 88 18.91 8.94 -18.64
CA ALA A 88 20.23 8.40 -18.99
C ALA A 88 20.26 6.86 -18.96
N ASN A 89 19.36 6.20 -18.25
CA ASN A 89 19.32 4.76 -18.09
C ASN A 89 17.94 4.17 -18.46
N PRO A 90 17.59 4.02 -19.75
CA PRO A 90 16.26 3.65 -20.22
C PRO A 90 15.75 2.28 -19.75
N LYS A 91 16.63 1.39 -19.31
CA LYS A 91 16.30 0.06 -18.77
C LYS A 91 15.99 0.10 -17.28
N THR A 92 16.39 1.17 -16.58
CA THR A 92 16.15 1.32 -15.14
C THR A 92 14.69 1.65 -14.89
N ARG A 93 14.12 1.00 -13.88
CA ARG A 93 12.76 1.25 -13.37
C ARG A 93 12.83 1.72 -11.93
N VAL A 94 11.90 2.58 -11.55
CA VAL A 94 11.72 3.07 -10.19
C VAL A 94 10.28 2.81 -9.76
N THR A 95 10.13 2.34 -8.53
CA THR A 95 8.82 2.22 -7.89
C THR A 95 8.66 3.41 -6.95
N LEU A 96 7.60 4.18 -7.18
CA LEU A 96 7.19 5.29 -6.32
C LEU A 96 6.28 4.73 -5.22
N ILE A 97 6.73 4.80 -3.98
CA ILE A 97 6.02 4.23 -2.83
C ILE A 97 5.58 5.37 -1.92
N GLY A 98 4.26 5.56 -1.83
CA GLY A 98 3.67 6.59 -1.00
C GLY A 98 3.48 6.15 0.44
N TYR A 99 3.87 7.03 1.35
CA TYR A 99 3.66 6.89 2.79
C TYR A 99 2.90 8.10 3.33
N ALA A 100 2.11 7.87 4.34
CA ALA A 100 1.43 8.89 5.10
C ALA A 100 1.67 8.67 6.59
N GLU A 101 1.71 9.76 7.33
CA GLU A 101 1.63 9.74 8.77
C GLU A 101 0.31 9.09 9.22
N SER A 102 0.31 8.42 10.36
CA SER A 102 -0.92 7.89 10.95
C SER A 102 -1.80 9.04 11.45
N PHE A 103 -2.70 9.52 10.60
CA PHE A 103 -3.62 10.58 10.91
C PHE A 103 -5.04 10.20 10.47
N GLY A 104 -5.96 10.14 11.43
CA GLY A 104 -7.35 9.76 11.15
C GLY A 104 -7.50 8.28 10.79
N SER A 105 -8.27 7.98 9.75
CA SER A 105 -8.54 6.62 9.33
C SER A 105 -7.47 6.06 8.40
N ARG A 106 -7.34 4.72 8.37
CA ARG A 106 -6.46 4.03 7.41
C ARG A 106 -6.81 4.39 5.96
N ALA A 107 -8.10 4.51 5.65
CA ALA A 107 -8.56 4.86 4.30
C ALA A 107 -8.08 6.26 3.90
N MET A 108 -8.13 7.23 4.80
CA MET A 108 -7.61 8.58 4.57
C MET A 108 -6.10 8.57 4.35
N SER A 109 -5.33 7.82 5.16
CA SER A 109 -3.88 7.72 5.00
C SER A 109 -3.50 7.11 3.64
N ILE A 110 -4.24 6.09 3.18
CA ILE A 110 -4.04 5.50 1.85
C ILE A 110 -4.33 6.52 0.75
N ALA A 111 -5.43 7.27 0.86
CA ALA A 111 -5.80 8.29 -0.12
C ALA A 111 -4.76 9.42 -0.21
N ILE A 112 -4.22 9.88 0.92
CA ILE A 112 -3.15 10.89 0.96
C ILE A 112 -1.88 10.35 0.32
N ALA A 113 -1.47 9.12 0.66
CA ALA A 113 -0.30 8.48 0.08
C ALA A 113 -0.42 8.33 -1.44
N ASP A 114 -1.60 7.92 -1.93
CA ASP A 114 -1.86 7.79 -3.37
C ASP A 114 -1.83 9.13 -4.10
N LYS A 115 -2.43 10.17 -3.51
CA LYS A 115 -2.37 11.53 -4.07
C LYS A 115 -0.92 12.01 -4.20
N ARG A 116 -0.07 11.79 -3.19
CA ARG A 116 1.36 12.15 -3.23
C ARG A 116 2.11 11.39 -4.33
N VAL A 117 1.89 10.08 -4.43
CA VAL A 117 2.46 9.27 -5.53
C VAL A 117 2.03 9.80 -6.90
N THR A 118 0.77 10.18 -7.04
CA THR A 118 0.24 10.73 -8.30
C THR A 118 0.94 12.03 -8.67
N VAL A 119 1.16 12.94 -7.71
CA VAL A 119 1.86 14.21 -7.93
C VAL A 119 3.32 13.98 -8.34
N VAL A 120 4.05 13.10 -7.62
CA VAL A 120 5.44 12.74 -7.96
C VAL A 120 5.52 12.08 -9.34
N TYR A 121 4.61 11.17 -9.64
CA TYR A 121 4.54 10.54 -10.96
C TYR A 121 4.33 11.57 -12.08
N ALA A 122 3.36 12.47 -11.91
CA ALA A 122 3.08 13.53 -12.88
C ALA A 122 4.28 14.45 -13.09
N GLN A 123 4.99 14.81 -12.01
CA GLN A 123 6.19 15.65 -12.08
C GLN A 123 7.34 14.97 -12.83
N LEU A 124 7.60 13.66 -12.57
CA LEU A 124 8.61 12.91 -13.31
C LEU A 124 8.25 12.78 -14.80
N ARG A 125 6.96 12.60 -15.10
CA ARG A 125 6.44 12.61 -16.48
C ARG A 125 6.68 13.96 -17.16
N ALA A 126 6.42 15.06 -16.46
CA ALA A 126 6.69 16.41 -16.95
C ALA A 126 8.19 16.65 -17.23
N TYR A 127 9.08 16.02 -16.46
CA TYR A 127 10.53 16.02 -16.70
C TYR A 127 10.98 15.07 -17.81
N GLY A 128 10.05 14.42 -18.52
CA GLY A 128 10.32 13.56 -19.67
C GLY A 128 10.61 12.11 -19.36
N VAL A 129 10.40 11.62 -18.14
CA VAL A 129 10.59 10.21 -17.82
C VAL A 129 9.46 9.38 -18.43
N PRO A 130 9.74 8.34 -19.24
CA PRO A 130 8.71 7.51 -19.84
C PRO A 130 7.95 6.68 -18.79
N SER A 131 6.64 6.49 -18.99
CA SER A 131 5.77 5.75 -18.06
C SER A 131 6.25 4.32 -17.79
N ARG A 132 6.86 3.66 -18.77
CA ARG A 132 7.40 2.30 -18.62
C ARG A 132 8.49 2.17 -17.55
N GLN A 133 9.14 3.27 -17.16
CA GLN A 133 10.14 3.30 -16.10
C GLN A 133 9.54 3.57 -14.71
N LEU A 134 8.26 3.99 -14.63
CA LEU A 134 7.61 4.42 -13.40
C LEU A 134 6.57 3.40 -12.97
N LEU A 135 6.77 2.78 -11.81
CA LEU A 135 5.81 1.94 -11.13
C LEU A 135 5.25 2.70 -9.93
N ARG A 136 3.99 2.46 -9.59
CA ARG A 136 3.34 3.11 -8.45
C ARG A 136 2.90 2.07 -7.43
N ALA A 137 3.16 2.36 -6.16
CA ALA A 137 2.64 1.62 -5.03
C ALA A 137 2.29 2.60 -3.90
N ASN A 138 1.32 2.28 -3.10
CA ASN A 138 1.08 3.00 -1.86
C ASN A 138 1.06 2.01 -0.69
N MET A 139 1.65 2.41 0.42
CA MET A 139 1.67 1.63 1.65
C MET A 139 0.70 2.22 2.69
N GLY A 140 0.20 3.43 2.42
CA GLY A 140 -0.59 4.18 3.40
C GLY A 140 0.25 4.55 4.61
N VAL A 141 -0.03 3.94 5.76
CA VAL A 141 0.75 4.13 6.99
C VAL A 141 1.94 3.19 7.01
N GLU A 142 3.14 3.73 7.25
CA GLU A 142 4.33 2.91 7.43
C GLU A 142 4.25 2.07 8.71
N LYS A 143 4.81 0.85 8.68
CA LYS A 143 4.81 -0.05 9.84
C LYS A 143 5.42 0.60 11.09
N ASN A 144 6.45 1.42 10.91
CA ASN A 144 7.16 2.09 12.00
C ASN A 144 6.53 3.43 12.43
N SER A 145 5.41 3.84 11.85
CA SER A 145 4.75 5.13 12.19
C SER A 145 4.35 5.22 13.66
N LYS A 146 4.06 4.09 14.31
CA LYS A 146 3.71 4.03 15.73
C LYS A 146 4.89 4.32 16.66
N VAL A 147 6.11 4.14 16.18
CA VAL A 147 7.34 4.40 16.93
C VAL A 147 7.69 5.89 16.91
N CYS A 148 7.28 6.62 15.88
CA CYS A 148 7.54 8.03 15.70
C CYS A 148 6.75 8.91 16.68
N GLN A 149 7.41 9.40 17.71
CA GLN A 149 6.84 10.30 18.72
C GLN A 149 7.22 11.76 18.48
N SER A 150 8.45 12.02 18.03
CA SER A 150 8.93 13.36 17.74
C SER A 150 8.33 13.93 16.45
N GLN A 151 8.33 15.26 16.34
CA GLN A 151 7.93 15.98 15.13
C GLN A 151 8.82 15.59 13.94
N ASP A 152 10.12 15.44 14.17
CA ASP A 152 11.09 15.10 13.14
C ASP A 152 10.82 13.71 12.55
N CYS A 153 10.63 12.71 13.41
CA CYS A 153 10.29 11.37 12.95
C CYS A 153 8.96 11.35 12.19
N ARG A 154 7.93 12.04 12.69
CA ARG A 154 6.62 12.11 12.00
C ARG A 154 6.73 12.78 10.64
N SER A 155 7.59 13.81 10.48
CA SER A 155 7.80 14.44 9.18
C SER A 155 8.34 13.47 8.14
N LEU A 156 9.22 12.56 8.54
CA LEU A 156 9.77 11.52 7.67
C LEU A 156 8.73 10.50 7.21
N MET A 157 7.61 10.37 7.92
CA MET A 157 6.51 9.48 7.50
C MET A 157 5.68 10.07 6.36
N ARG A 158 5.80 11.36 6.09
CA ARG A 158 5.07 12.06 5.02
C ARG A 158 5.94 12.15 3.77
N ARG A 159 6.11 11.04 3.04
CA ARG A 159 7.03 10.98 1.91
C ARG A 159 6.57 10.08 0.76
N VAL A 160 7.20 10.27 -0.36
CA VAL A 160 7.24 9.29 -1.46
C VAL A 160 8.67 8.82 -1.64
N GLU A 161 8.88 7.53 -1.48
CA GLU A 161 10.17 6.87 -1.69
C GLU A 161 10.31 6.47 -3.16
N LEU A 162 11.47 6.77 -3.74
CA LEU A 162 11.87 6.35 -5.07
C LEU A 162 12.75 5.10 -4.95
N ARG A 163 12.16 3.92 -5.05
CA ARG A 163 12.85 2.65 -4.90
C ARG A 163 13.27 2.11 -6.26
N TYR A 164 14.56 2.09 -6.50
CA TYR A 164 15.13 1.51 -7.71
C TYR A 164 15.18 -0.01 -7.58
N ALA A 165 14.84 -0.72 -8.68
CA ALA A 165 15.06 -2.16 -8.74
C ALA A 165 16.58 -2.43 -8.60
N LYS A 166 16.96 -3.36 -7.71
CA LYS A 166 18.35 -3.82 -7.67
C LYS A 166 18.65 -4.43 -9.04
N GLY A 167 19.68 -3.93 -9.74
CA GLY A 167 20.17 -4.54 -10.97
C GLY A 167 20.50 -6.02 -10.70
N ARG A 168 19.99 -6.88 -11.54
CA ARG A 168 20.44 -8.28 -11.61
C ARG A 168 21.76 -8.35 -12.30
#